data_5280792b4c1b96eec7aced543cc7ab1f
#
_entry.id   5280792b4c1b96eec7aced543cc7ab1f
#
_cell.length_a   1.000
_cell.length_b   1.000
_cell.length_c   1.000
_cell.angle_alpha   90.00
_cell.angle_beta   90.00
_cell.angle_gamma   90.00
#
_symmetry.space_group_name_H-M   'P 1'
#
loop_
_entity.id
_entity.type
_entity.pdbx_description
1 polymer ?
#
loop_
_entity_poly.entity_id
_entity_poly.type
_entity_poly.pdbx_seq_one_letter_code
_entity_poly.pdbx_strand_id
1 'polypeptide(L)'
;FIDSHKAKMSEFYNGDSMDTEKVKAYISDMFAQRRPPLEIMFTGVGASNHIKVNFYLERSGSMTAYDAPQGDGRFKAAIVKLLNSMPSEGGDGKIFVVNSTITPYPKGLSSFIADNNIFEATKGLGDASYTDFARIFDTILNNTSQDDLSILVTDMIYSTRAMQGVNPQKVFAEAQGMTNAVFKTSVKNKAMLVIKMNSSYNGLYYPYNSPSKGLAYNGQRPYYIIVVGSNANMARLTKDQNYSTFAQFNNLPGFEQMCLFEAAPIYH
;
A
#
# COMPACT_ATOMS: atom_id res chain seq x y z
N PHE A 1 9.24 23.93 18.73
CA PHE A 1 10.14 24.61 19.69
C PHE A 1 11.36 25.17 18.98
N ILE A 2 12.13 24.38 18.24
CA ILE A 2 13.33 24.86 17.53
C ILE A 2 13.01 25.99 16.56
N ASP A 3 11.96 25.85 15.73
CA ASP A 3 11.54 26.90 14.79
C ASP A 3 11.14 28.20 15.48
N SER A 4 10.45 28.14 16.62
CA SER A 4 10.09 29.32 17.37
C SER A 4 11.28 30.02 18.03
N HIS A 5 12.46 29.37 18.03
CA HIS A 5 13.70 29.87 18.62
C HIS A 5 14.84 29.99 17.60
N LYS A 6 14.54 30.04 16.30
CA LYS A 6 15.50 30.08 15.20
C LYS A 6 16.69 31.05 15.42
N ALA A 7 16.38 32.26 15.91
CA ALA A 7 17.43 33.27 16.17
C ALA A 7 18.45 32.84 17.23
N LYS A 8 18.05 31.98 18.19
CA LYS A 8 18.91 31.47 19.27
C LYS A 8 19.58 30.12 18.94
N MET A 9 19.12 29.46 17.89
CA MET A 9 19.51 28.12 17.45
C MET A 9 19.98 28.12 16.00
N SER A 10 20.60 29.21 15.56
CA SER A 10 21.01 29.41 14.17
C SER A 10 21.97 28.33 13.66
N GLU A 11 22.70 27.68 14.54
CA GLU A 11 23.60 26.57 14.21
C GLU A 11 22.91 25.34 13.62
N PHE A 12 21.60 25.20 13.87
CA PHE A 12 20.78 24.11 13.33
C PHE A 12 20.10 24.46 12.00
N TYR A 13 20.43 25.60 11.41
CA TYR A 13 19.84 26.04 10.17
C TYR A 13 20.88 26.23 9.06
N ASN A 14 20.51 25.86 7.84
CA ASN A 14 21.18 26.22 6.60
C ASN A 14 20.27 27.20 5.85
N GLY A 15 20.49 28.50 6.03
CA GLY A 15 19.57 29.54 5.55
C GLY A 15 18.22 29.46 6.27
N ASP A 16 17.13 29.21 5.53
CA ASP A 16 15.79 29.10 6.11
C ASP A 16 15.37 27.66 6.42
N SER A 17 16.17 26.68 6.04
CA SER A 17 15.89 25.25 6.25
C SER A 17 16.61 24.72 7.48
N MET A 18 15.89 23.98 8.34
CA MET A 18 16.47 23.28 9.47
C MET A 18 17.35 22.13 9.00
N ASP A 19 18.57 22.03 9.52
CA ASP A 19 19.47 20.91 9.32
C ASP A 19 19.11 19.78 10.28
N THR A 20 18.26 18.87 9.82
CA THR A 20 17.74 17.77 10.63
C THR A 20 18.83 16.81 11.09
N GLU A 21 19.92 16.66 10.32
CA GLU A 21 21.03 15.78 10.70
C GLU A 21 21.84 16.37 11.85
N LYS A 22 22.08 17.69 11.82
CA LYS A 22 22.71 18.37 12.97
C LYS A 22 21.86 18.29 14.23
N VAL A 23 20.53 18.49 14.10
CA VAL A 23 19.62 18.37 15.25
C VAL A 23 19.58 16.94 15.78
N LYS A 24 19.53 15.93 14.91
CA LYS A 24 19.62 14.51 15.31
C LYS A 24 20.93 14.23 16.07
N ALA A 25 22.06 14.64 15.50
CA ALA A 25 23.35 14.42 16.12
C ALA A 25 23.41 15.06 17.51
N TYR A 26 22.97 16.30 17.65
CA TYR A 26 22.93 17.02 18.91
C TYR A 26 22.06 16.33 19.97
N ILE A 27 20.83 15.94 19.61
CA ILE A 27 19.93 15.25 20.53
C ILE A 27 20.47 13.86 20.87
N SER A 28 21.01 13.12 19.90
CA SER A 28 21.63 11.81 20.14
C SER A 28 22.80 11.89 21.10
N ASP A 29 23.64 12.92 20.98
CA ASP A 29 24.76 13.16 21.89
C ASP A 29 24.29 13.50 23.31
N MET A 30 23.28 14.37 23.44
CA MET A 30 22.67 14.70 24.74
C MET A 30 22.10 13.48 25.47
N PHE A 31 21.69 12.48 24.75
CA PHE A 31 21.07 11.25 25.30
C PHE A 31 21.91 9.99 25.08
N ALA A 32 23.21 10.16 24.73
CA ALA A 32 24.10 9.03 24.40
C ALA A 32 24.22 7.98 25.51
N GLN A 33 23.95 8.33 26.76
CA GLN A 33 23.96 7.41 27.89
C GLN A 33 22.59 6.78 28.18
N ARG A 34 21.52 7.16 27.48
CA ARG A 34 20.20 6.58 27.64
C ARG A 34 20.07 5.26 26.91
N ARG A 35 19.47 4.28 27.59
CA ARG A 35 19.11 3.00 26.97
C ARG A 35 17.60 2.79 27.11
N PRO A 36 16.88 2.45 26.04
CA PRO A 36 17.36 2.23 24.66
C PRO A 36 17.74 3.54 23.95
N PRO A 37 18.51 3.46 22.82
CA PRO A 37 18.83 4.64 22.04
C PRO A 37 17.55 5.33 21.56
N LEU A 38 17.53 6.66 21.59
CA LEU A 38 16.41 7.44 21.11
C LEU A 38 16.37 7.40 19.59
N GLU A 39 15.24 7.01 19.03
CA GLU A 39 14.94 7.24 17.61
C GLU A 39 14.31 8.63 17.47
N ILE A 40 15.03 9.55 16.85
CA ILE A 40 14.58 10.92 16.66
C ILE A 40 13.87 11.01 15.32
N MET A 41 12.56 11.25 15.36
CA MET A 41 11.76 11.50 14.17
C MET A 41 11.37 12.98 14.10
N PHE A 42 11.63 13.60 12.95
CA PHE A 42 11.15 14.95 12.66
C PHE A 42 9.81 14.87 11.96
N THR A 43 8.80 15.48 12.56
CA THR A 43 7.50 15.63 11.92
C THR A 43 7.40 17.04 11.34
N GLY A 44 7.21 17.17 10.04
CA GLY A 44 6.97 18.44 9.36
C GLY A 44 8.21 19.27 9.02
N VAL A 45 9.43 18.74 9.25
CA VAL A 45 10.68 19.44 8.89
C VAL A 45 11.53 18.56 7.99
N GLY A 46 11.83 19.02 6.78
CA GLY A 46 12.70 18.31 5.82
C GLY A 46 12.08 17.09 5.15
N ALA A 47 10.84 16.72 5.47
CA ALA A 47 10.09 15.84 4.60
C ALA A 47 9.93 16.57 3.26
N SER A 48 10.28 15.97 2.15
CA SER A 48 9.92 16.50 0.85
C SER A 48 8.44 16.87 0.93
N ASN A 49 8.06 18.08 0.47
CA ASN A 49 6.65 18.51 0.51
C ASN A 49 5.74 17.57 -0.28
N HIS A 50 6.30 16.54 -0.91
CA HIS A 50 5.66 15.68 -1.88
C HIS A 50 5.75 14.23 -1.46
N ILE A 51 4.60 13.60 -1.24
CA ILE A 51 4.50 12.16 -1.03
C ILE A 51 4.52 11.48 -2.39
N LYS A 52 5.47 10.57 -2.60
CA LYS A 52 5.48 9.72 -3.78
C LYS A 52 4.58 8.51 -3.54
N VAL A 53 3.71 8.21 -4.51
CA VAL A 53 2.78 7.09 -4.42
C VAL A 53 3.15 6.00 -5.42
N ASN A 54 3.42 4.79 -4.93
CA ASN A 54 3.57 3.60 -5.76
C ASN A 54 2.26 2.78 -5.72
N PHE A 55 1.71 2.46 -6.87
CA PHE A 55 0.46 1.74 -7.00
C PHE A 55 0.69 0.31 -7.48
N TYR A 56 0.16 -0.65 -6.76
CA TYR A 56 0.27 -2.08 -7.04
C TYR A 56 -1.12 -2.65 -7.29
N LEU A 57 -1.37 -3.14 -8.51
CA LEU A 57 -2.60 -3.85 -8.85
C LEU A 57 -2.34 -5.35 -8.88
N GLU A 58 -3.04 -6.10 -8.05
CA GLU A 58 -3.08 -7.54 -8.21
C GLU A 58 -3.80 -7.91 -9.50
N ARG A 59 -3.15 -8.77 -10.30
CA ARG A 59 -3.71 -9.33 -11.52
C ARG A 59 -3.65 -10.85 -11.43
N SER A 60 -4.65 -11.40 -10.81
CA SER A 60 -4.92 -12.85 -10.75
C SER A 60 -6.19 -13.19 -11.53
N GLY A 61 -6.44 -14.46 -11.73
CA GLY A 61 -7.67 -14.92 -12.39
C GLY A 61 -8.94 -14.49 -11.64
N SER A 62 -8.91 -14.43 -10.31
CA SER A 62 -10.03 -13.96 -9.50
C SER A 62 -10.27 -12.46 -9.60
N MET A 63 -9.20 -11.65 -9.71
CA MET A 63 -9.33 -10.21 -9.79
C MET A 63 -9.99 -9.73 -11.08
N THR A 64 -9.77 -10.42 -12.20
CA THR A 64 -10.31 -10.00 -13.51
C THR A 64 -11.83 -9.92 -13.57
N ALA A 65 -12.51 -10.67 -12.71
CA ALA A 65 -13.97 -10.72 -12.66
C ALA A 65 -14.63 -9.48 -11.99
N TYR A 66 -13.85 -8.62 -11.32
CA TYR A 66 -14.37 -7.36 -10.78
C TYR A 66 -14.57 -6.27 -11.85
N ASP A 67 -13.86 -6.34 -12.97
CA ASP A 67 -14.00 -5.40 -14.10
C ASP A 67 -14.71 -6.05 -15.29
N ALA A 68 -15.70 -6.91 -15.01
CA ALA A 68 -16.51 -7.56 -16.04
C ALA A 68 -17.40 -6.53 -16.75
N PRO A 69 -17.60 -6.65 -18.09
CA PRO A 69 -18.41 -5.69 -18.86
C PRO A 69 -19.86 -5.53 -18.38
N GLN A 70 -20.42 -6.54 -17.75
CA GLN A 70 -21.78 -6.54 -17.19
C GLN A 70 -21.83 -6.14 -15.71
N GLY A 71 -20.68 -5.76 -15.13
CA GLY A 71 -20.57 -5.35 -13.74
C GLY A 71 -21.17 -3.98 -13.46
N ASP A 72 -21.24 -3.62 -12.16
CA ASP A 72 -21.73 -2.32 -11.72
C ASP A 72 -20.71 -1.18 -11.90
N GLY A 73 -19.51 -1.49 -12.37
CA GLY A 73 -18.43 -0.54 -12.65
C GLY A 73 -17.78 0.10 -11.41
N ARG A 74 -18.21 -0.28 -10.20
CA ARG A 74 -17.68 0.32 -8.95
C ARG A 74 -16.19 0.08 -8.78
N PHE A 75 -15.71 -1.11 -9.11
CA PHE A 75 -14.27 -1.43 -9.03
C PHE A 75 -13.45 -0.45 -9.86
N LYS A 76 -13.74 -0.35 -11.15
CA LYS A 76 -13.02 0.55 -12.06
C LYS A 76 -13.17 2.01 -11.63
N ALA A 77 -14.38 2.44 -11.28
CA ALA A 77 -14.63 3.80 -10.82
C ALA A 77 -13.83 4.16 -9.55
N ALA A 78 -13.71 3.23 -8.61
CA ALA A 78 -12.89 3.41 -7.41
C ALA A 78 -11.40 3.56 -7.75
N ILE A 79 -10.87 2.67 -8.62
CA ILE A 79 -9.46 2.72 -9.05
C ILE A 79 -9.15 4.01 -9.81
N VAL A 80 -10.00 4.40 -10.75
CA VAL A 80 -9.83 5.64 -11.52
C VAL A 80 -9.86 6.86 -10.61
N LYS A 81 -10.83 6.93 -9.68
CA LYS A 81 -10.93 8.03 -8.71
C LYS A 81 -9.71 8.09 -7.81
N LEU A 82 -9.26 6.94 -7.30
CA LEU A 82 -8.08 6.85 -6.46
C LEU A 82 -6.83 7.36 -7.21
N LEU A 83 -6.59 6.85 -8.42
CA LEU A 83 -5.43 7.22 -9.22
C LEU A 83 -5.43 8.70 -9.63
N ASN A 84 -6.60 9.24 -10.01
CA ASN A 84 -6.73 10.67 -10.35
C ASN A 84 -6.53 11.59 -9.14
N SER A 85 -6.72 11.10 -7.93
CA SER A 85 -6.52 11.87 -6.70
C SER A 85 -5.11 11.70 -6.09
N MET A 86 -4.26 10.87 -6.71
CA MET A 86 -2.89 10.70 -6.23
C MET A 86 -2.11 12.01 -6.31
N PRO A 87 -1.29 12.32 -5.30
CA PRO A 87 -0.44 13.50 -5.33
C PRO A 87 0.50 13.45 -6.55
N SER A 88 0.41 14.45 -7.43
CA SER A 88 1.25 14.55 -8.65
C SER A 88 2.58 15.24 -8.41
N GLU A 89 2.78 15.85 -7.27
CA GLU A 89 3.90 16.76 -6.99
C GLU A 89 5.20 16.03 -6.60
N GLY A 90 5.12 14.75 -6.26
CA GLY A 90 6.27 13.94 -5.84
C GLY A 90 7.02 13.21 -6.97
N GLY A 91 6.77 13.58 -8.21
CA GLY A 91 7.26 12.84 -9.38
C GLY A 91 6.33 11.68 -9.75
N ASP A 92 6.59 11.05 -10.90
CA ASP A 92 5.75 9.99 -11.44
C ASP A 92 5.67 8.79 -10.48
N GLY A 93 4.53 8.66 -9.82
CA GLY A 93 4.19 7.44 -9.09
C GLY A 93 4.27 6.26 -10.06
N LYS A 94 4.88 5.16 -9.60
CA LYS A 94 5.02 3.96 -10.43
C LYS A 94 3.81 3.05 -10.25
N ILE A 95 3.36 2.48 -11.36
CA ILE A 95 2.34 1.44 -11.37
C ILE A 95 3.03 0.09 -11.54
N PHE A 96 2.65 -0.85 -10.70
CA PHE A 96 3.12 -2.23 -10.74
C PHE A 96 1.93 -3.18 -10.87
N VAL A 97 2.10 -4.23 -11.63
CA VAL A 97 1.22 -5.39 -11.66
C VAL A 97 1.83 -6.48 -10.80
N VAL A 98 1.06 -7.00 -9.87
CA VAL A 98 1.52 -8.01 -8.92
C VAL A 98 0.70 -9.30 -9.06
N ASN A 99 1.40 -10.42 -9.06
CA ASN A 99 0.86 -11.78 -9.07
C ASN A 99 1.96 -12.74 -8.57
N SER A 100 2.39 -13.71 -9.35
CA SER A 100 3.61 -14.50 -9.06
C SER A 100 4.88 -13.66 -9.13
N THR A 101 4.81 -12.47 -9.76
CA THR A 101 5.90 -11.50 -9.92
C THR A 101 5.42 -10.10 -9.57
N ILE A 102 6.36 -9.17 -9.45
CA ILE A 102 6.08 -7.74 -9.33
C ILE A 102 6.70 -7.08 -10.57
N THR A 103 5.84 -6.66 -11.48
CA THR A 103 6.25 -6.18 -12.80
C THR A 103 5.83 -4.72 -12.97
N PRO A 104 6.76 -3.80 -13.28
CA PRO A 104 6.40 -2.42 -13.59
C PRO A 104 5.45 -2.38 -14.79
N TYR A 105 4.41 -1.56 -14.70
CA TYR A 105 3.55 -1.28 -15.84
C TYR A 105 4.30 -0.38 -16.84
N PRO A 106 4.43 -0.77 -18.11
CA PRO A 106 5.36 -0.11 -19.04
C PRO A 106 4.86 1.23 -19.59
N LYS A 107 3.58 1.55 -19.40
CA LYS A 107 2.97 2.79 -19.86
C LYS A 107 2.64 3.71 -18.68
N GLY A 108 2.37 4.99 -18.94
CA GLY A 108 2.01 5.93 -17.89
C GLY A 108 0.60 5.76 -17.34
N LEU A 109 0.30 6.48 -16.27
CA LEU A 109 -0.97 6.50 -15.58
C LEU A 109 -2.16 6.76 -16.52
N SER A 110 -2.03 7.74 -17.42
CA SER A 110 -3.09 8.08 -18.36
C SER A 110 -3.49 6.90 -19.26
N SER A 111 -2.51 6.12 -19.72
CA SER A 111 -2.80 4.90 -20.51
C SER A 111 -3.48 3.82 -19.69
N PHE A 112 -3.10 3.67 -18.41
CA PHE A 112 -3.69 2.71 -17.52
C PHE A 112 -5.17 3.03 -17.23
N ILE A 113 -5.49 4.29 -17.00
CA ILE A 113 -6.86 4.75 -16.71
C ILE A 113 -7.75 4.76 -17.95
N ALA A 114 -7.18 5.12 -19.12
CA ALA A 114 -7.94 5.27 -20.37
C ALA A 114 -8.39 3.93 -20.97
N ASP A 115 -7.82 2.82 -20.55
CA ASP A 115 -8.23 1.51 -21.07
C ASP A 115 -9.65 1.16 -20.60
N ASN A 116 -10.43 0.58 -21.50
CA ASN A 116 -11.80 0.17 -21.19
C ASN A 116 -11.88 -0.93 -20.14
N ASN A 117 -10.83 -1.75 -20.03
CA ASN A 117 -10.69 -2.79 -19.03
C ASN A 117 -9.26 -2.74 -18.46
N ILE A 118 -9.16 -2.50 -17.15
CA ILE A 118 -7.89 -2.39 -16.43
C ILE A 118 -7.06 -3.68 -16.56
N PHE A 119 -7.71 -4.83 -16.57
CA PHE A 119 -7.02 -6.12 -16.64
C PHE A 119 -6.56 -6.48 -18.06
N GLU A 120 -7.22 -5.98 -19.11
CA GLU A 120 -6.71 -6.10 -20.48
C GLU A 120 -5.47 -5.22 -20.68
N ALA A 121 -5.45 -4.00 -20.12
CA ALA A 121 -4.28 -3.13 -20.14
C ALA A 121 -3.02 -3.79 -19.53
N THR A 122 -3.23 -4.71 -18.59
CA THR A 122 -2.15 -5.40 -17.86
C THR A 122 -1.92 -6.84 -18.32
N LYS A 123 -2.53 -7.26 -19.45
CA LYS A 123 -2.41 -8.61 -19.98
C LYS A 123 -0.97 -8.98 -20.34
N GLY A 124 -0.56 -10.17 -19.98
CA GLY A 124 0.79 -10.69 -20.24
C GLY A 124 1.86 -10.24 -19.23
N LEU A 125 1.50 -9.43 -18.23
CA LEU A 125 2.42 -9.06 -17.17
C LEU A 125 2.37 -10.10 -16.03
N GLY A 126 3.42 -10.90 -15.91
CA GLY A 126 3.55 -11.97 -14.94
C GLY A 126 2.62 -13.17 -15.19
N ASP A 127 2.60 -14.12 -14.27
CA ASP A 127 1.73 -15.30 -14.28
C ASP A 127 0.51 -15.07 -13.39
N ALA A 128 -0.64 -14.81 -14.01
CA ALA A 128 -1.90 -14.51 -13.33
C ALA A 128 -2.56 -15.73 -12.65
N SER A 129 -1.98 -16.92 -12.78
CA SER A 129 -2.50 -18.14 -12.15
C SER A 129 -2.19 -18.22 -10.65
N TYR A 130 -1.26 -17.40 -10.18
CA TYR A 130 -0.76 -17.45 -8.80
C TYR A 130 -0.59 -16.06 -8.21
N THR A 131 -0.80 -15.95 -6.90
CA THR A 131 -0.59 -14.73 -6.13
C THR A 131 0.17 -15.07 -4.85
N ASP A 132 1.42 -14.65 -4.76
CA ASP A 132 2.30 -14.84 -3.61
C ASP A 132 2.29 -13.61 -2.72
N PHE A 133 1.33 -13.53 -1.80
CA PHE A 133 1.20 -12.38 -0.91
C PHE A 133 2.38 -12.19 0.03
N ALA A 134 3.01 -13.26 0.49
CA ALA A 134 4.18 -13.13 1.35
C ALA A 134 5.27 -12.33 0.65
N ARG A 135 5.57 -12.66 -0.61
CA ARG A 135 6.53 -11.94 -1.45
C ARG A 135 6.05 -10.52 -1.79
N ILE A 136 4.77 -10.35 -2.10
CA ILE A 136 4.20 -9.05 -2.45
C ILE A 136 4.30 -8.10 -1.25
N PHE A 137 3.86 -8.51 -0.07
CA PHE A 137 3.94 -7.69 1.13
C PHE A 137 5.38 -7.42 1.55
N ASP A 138 6.25 -8.42 1.52
CA ASP A 138 7.67 -8.21 1.84
C ASP A 138 8.29 -7.15 0.92
N THR A 139 8.04 -7.25 -0.38
CA THR A 139 8.53 -6.27 -1.35
C THR A 139 7.95 -4.88 -1.13
N ILE A 140 6.64 -4.76 -0.93
CA ILE A 140 5.98 -3.47 -0.69
C ILE A 140 6.49 -2.83 0.59
N LEU A 141 6.54 -3.60 1.68
CA LEU A 141 6.99 -3.10 2.98
C LEU A 141 8.46 -2.66 2.97
N ASN A 142 9.33 -3.41 2.29
CA ASN A 142 10.74 -3.04 2.19
C ASN A 142 11.01 -1.88 1.23
N ASN A 143 10.22 -1.76 0.14
CA ASN A 143 10.39 -0.71 -0.87
C ASN A 143 9.67 0.60 -0.53
N THR A 144 8.79 0.61 0.46
CA THR A 144 8.13 1.83 0.91
C THR A 144 9.06 2.61 1.83
N SER A 145 9.64 3.70 1.32
CA SER A 145 10.49 4.59 2.11
C SER A 145 9.66 5.42 3.11
N GLN A 146 10.33 6.23 3.94
CA GLN A 146 9.63 7.11 4.88
C GLN A 146 8.79 8.19 4.18
N ASP A 147 9.20 8.59 2.97
CA ASP A 147 8.55 9.64 2.18
C ASP A 147 7.55 9.08 1.15
N ASP A 148 7.46 7.76 1.04
CA ASP A 148 6.60 7.10 0.07
C ASP A 148 5.29 6.61 0.71
N LEU A 149 4.29 6.42 -0.15
CA LEU A 149 3.12 5.58 0.09
C LEU A 149 3.09 4.47 -0.95
N SER A 150 2.73 3.27 -0.52
CA SER A 150 2.43 2.16 -1.41
C SER A 150 0.97 1.76 -1.27
N ILE A 151 0.27 1.62 -2.39
CA ILE A 151 -1.14 1.24 -2.43
C ILE A 151 -1.24 -0.09 -3.15
N LEU A 152 -1.76 -1.11 -2.48
CA LEU A 152 -2.07 -2.41 -3.07
C LEU A 152 -3.58 -2.59 -3.21
N VAL A 153 -4.03 -2.98 -4.40
CA VAL A 153 -5.42 -3.39 -4.66
C VAL A 153 -5.45 -4.89 -4.91
N THR A 154 -6.26 -5.62 -4.13
CA THR A 154 -6.25 -7.09 -4.09
C THR A 154 -7.55 -7.67 -3.55
N ASP A 155 -7.90 -8.90 -3.91
CA ASP A 155 -8.98 -9.66 -3.27
C ASP A 155 -8.50 -10.55 -2.11
N MET A 156 -7.20 -10.50 -1.79
CA MET A 156 -6.55 -11.25 -0.71
C MET A 156 -6.67 -12.78 -0.84
N ILE A 157 -6.78 -13.30 -2.06
CA ILE A 157 -6.74 -14.74 -2.30
C ILE A 157 -5.31 -15.20 -2.52
N TYR A 158 -4.76 -15.89 -1.53
CA TYR A 158 -3.41 -16.45 -1.58
C TYR A 158 -3.38 -17.70 -2.44
N SER A 159 -2.48 -17.74 -3.42
CA SER A 159 -2.24 -18.94 -4.22
C SER A 159 -0.79 -19.00 -4.72
N THR A 160 -0.16 -20.16 -4.60
CA THR A 160 1.16 -20.41 -5.19
C THR A 160 1.19 -21.74 -5.94
N ARG A 161 2.20 -21.93 -6.81
CA ARG A 161 2.39 -23.20 -7.52
C ARG A 161 2.55 -24.38 -6.59
N ALA A 162 3.23 -24.18 -5.47
CA ALA A 162 3.46 -25.20 -4.47
C ALA A 162 2.18 -25.74 -3.81
N MET A 163 1.06 -25.05 -3.99
CA MET A 163 -0.24 -25.42 -3.40
C MET A 163 -1.06 -26.38 -4.25
N GLN A 164 -0.67 -26.64 -5.48
CA GLN A 164 -1.41 -27.56 -6.35
C GLN A 164 -1.35 -29.00 -5.80
N GLY A 165 -2.51 -29.62 -5.61
CA GLY A 165 -2.63 -30.96 -5.08
C GLY A 165 -2.33 -31.14 -3.58
N VAL A 166 -2.09 -30.07 -2.87
CA VAL A 166 -1.86 -30.06 -1.42
C VAL A 166 -3.19 -29.94 -0.66
N ASN A 167 -3.25 -30.53 0.53
CA ASN A 167 -4.41 -30.43 1.40
C ASN A 167 -4.69 -28.94 1.71
N PRO A 168 -5.93 -28.43 1.48
CA PRO A 168 -6.27 -27.03 1.67
C PRO A 168 -5.97 -26.49 3.07
N GLN A 169 -6.11 -27.28 4.11
CA GLN A 169 -5.79 -26.86 5.48
C GLN A 169 -4.30 -26.60 5.68
N LYS A 170 -3.46 -27.43 5.05
CA LYS A 170 -2.00 -27.23 5.07
C LYS A 170 -1.63 -25.95 4.32
N VAL A 171 -2.22 -25.74 3.14
CA VAL A 171 -2.04 -24.51 2.36
C VAL A 171 -2.38 -23.28 3.18
N PHE A 172 -3.54 -23.30 3.87
CA PHE A 172 -3.97 -22.17 4.70
C PHE A 172 -2.99 -21.91 5.86
N ALA A 173 -2.55 -22.95 6.55
CA ALA A 173 -1.62 -22.81 7.67
C ALA A 173 -0.24 -22.28 7.21
N GLU A 174 0.27 -22.75 6.06
CA GLU A 174 1.52 -22.27 5.47
C GLU A 174 1.40 -20.80 5.03
N ALA A 175 0.31 -20.43 4.35
CA ALA A 175 0.05 -19.07 3.93
C ALA A 175 -0.01 -18.11 5.12
N GLN A 176 -0.71 -18.50 6.17
CA GLN A 176 -0.80 -17.73 7.41
C GLN A 176 0.56 -17.60 8.09
N GLY A 177 1.33 -18.67 8.18
CA GLY A 177 2.66 -18.66 8.77
C GLY A 177 3.63 -17.75 8.02
N MET A 178 3.67 -17.83 6.69
CA MET A 178 4.51 -16.98 5.84
C MET A 178 4.10 -15.51 5.92
N THR A 179 2.81 -15.22 5.87
CA THR A 179 2.30 -13.84 5.99
C THR A 179 2.64 -13.26 7.36
N ASN A 180 2.44 -14.01 8.43
CA ASN A 180 2.81 -13.57 9.78
C ASN A 180 4.31 -13.31 9.91
N ALA A 181 5.15 -14.14 9.32
CA ALA A 181 6.61 -13.94 9.32
C ALA A 181 7.00 -12.64 8.62
N VAL A 182 6.42 -12.36 7.45
CA VAL A 182 6.66 -11.12 6.71
C VAL A 182 6.20 -9.91 7.51
N PHE A 183 4.99 -9.92 8.04
CA PHE A 183 4.49 -8.82 8.85
C PHE A 183 5.34 -8.58 10.10
N LYS A 184 5.78 -9.64 10.76
CA LYS A 184 6.62 -9.53 11.96
C LYS A 184 8.00 -8.93 11.68
N THR A 185 8.57 -9.20 10.50
CA THR A 185 9.93 -8.78 10.15
C THR A 185 10.00 -7.48 9.37
N SER A 186 9.04 -7.23 8.47
CA SER A 186 9.11 -6.16 7.48
C SER A 186 8.21 -4.96 7.80
N VAL A 187 7.23 -5.10 8.68
CA VAL A 187 6.33 -3.98 9.05
C VAL A 187 7.06 -2.86 9.73
N LYS A 188 8.04 -3.13 10.61
CA LYS A 188 8.88 -2.14 11.30
C LYS A 188 8.26 -0.73 11.20
N ASN A 189 8.23 0.14 11.97
CA ASN A 189 7.82 1.57 11.94
C ASN A 189 6.86 2.03 10.79
N LYS A 190 6.10 1.11 10.16
CA LYS A 190 5.14 1.42 9.10
C LYS A 190 3.70 1.29 9.59
N ALA A 191 2.87 2.26 9.18
CA ALA A 191 1.43 2.20 9.34
C ALA A 191 0.80 1.54 8.10
N MET A 192 -0.34 0.90 8.32
CA MET A 192 -1.11 0.25 7.28
C MET A 192 -2.59 0.63 7.41
N LEU A 193 -3.15 1.27 6.38
CA LEU A 193 -4.57 1.52 6.28
C LEU A 193 -5.19 0.43 5.39
N VAL A 194 -6.07 -0.37 5.94
CA VAL A 194 -6.81 -1.41 5.22
C VAL A 194 -8.23 -0.92 4.97
N ILE A 195 -8.60 -0.85 3.70
CA ILE A 195 -9.90 -0.37 3.24
C ILE A 195 -10.62 -1.54 2.59
N LYS A 196 -11.76 -1.92 3.14
CA LYS A 196 -12.65 -2.92 2.56
C LYS A 196 -13.58 -2.24 1.57
N MET A 197 -13.58 -2.75 0.36
CA MET A 197 -14.40 -2.32 -0.76
C MET A 197 -15.33 -3.43 -1.19
N ASN A 198 -16.39 -3.09 -1.91
CA ASN A 198 -17.32 -4.06 -2.50
C ASN A 198 -17.68 -3.66 -3.92
N SER A 199 -17.77 -4.65 -4.80
CA SER A 199 -18.17 -4.46 -6.20
C SER A 199 -18.84 -5.72 -6.74
N SER A 200 -19.58 -5.58 -7.83
CA SER A 200 -20.05 -6.72 -8.58
C SER A 200 -18.90 -7.59 -9.04
N TYR A 201 -19.13 -8.88 -9.02
CA TYR A 201 -18.19 -9.92 -9.40
C TYR A 201 -18.93 -10.94 -10.26
N ASN A 202 -18.43 -11.21 -11.44
CA ASN A 202 -18.97 -12.24 -12.31
C ASN A 202 -17.83 -13.07 -12.90
N GLY A 203 -17.55 -14.22 -12.29
CA GLY A 203 -16.44 -15.06 -12.70
C GLY A 203 -16.26 -16.28 -11.82
N LEU A 204 -15.07 -16.85 -11.88
CA LEU A 204 -14.71 -18.01 -11.07
C LEU A 204 -14.14 -17.55 -9.72
N TYR A 205 -14.76 -18.00 -8.66
CA TYR A 205 -14.27 -17.88 -7.31
C TYR A 205 -13.47 -19.13 -6.93
N TYR A 206 -12.29 -18.94 -6.34
CA TYR A 206 -11.37 -20.01 -5.94
C TYR A 206 -11.32 -20.10 -4.41
N PRO A 207 -12.24 -20.84 -3.75
CA PRO A 207 -12.22 -20.97 -2.31
C PRO A 207 -11.02 -21.79 -1.84
N TYR A 208 -10.54 -21.52 -0.62
CA TYR A 208 -9.35 -22.19 -0.05
C TYR A 208 -9.50 -23.74 0.02
N ASN A 209 -10.71 -24.23 0.16
CA ASN A 209 -11.02 -25.67 0.22
C ASN A 209 -11.15 -26.32 -1.17
N SER A 210 -11.09 -25.56 -2.25
CA SER A 210 -11.12 -26.03 -3.63
C SER A 210 -10.29 -25.11 -4.55
N PRO A 211 -9.00 -24.92 -4.27
CA PRO A 211 -8.19 -23.92 -4.96
C PRO A 211 -7.90 -24.25 -6.43
N SER A 212 -8.02 -25.50 -6.85
CA SER A 212 -7.78 -25.93 -8.23
C SER A 212 -9.03 -25.91 -9.10
N LYS A 213 -10.21 -25.79 -8.50
CA LYS A 213 -11.50 -25.85 -9.21
C LYS A 213 -12.33 -24.64 -8.84
N GLY A 214 -12.31 -23.62 -9.70
CA GLY A 214 -13.14 -22.44 -9.52
C GLY A 214 -14.62 -22.78 -9.48
N LEU A 215 -15.35 -22.07 -8.63
CA LEU A 215 -16.82 -22.10 -8.57
C LEU A 215 -17.36 -20.86 -9.26
N ALA A 216 -18.33 -21.03 -10.15
CA ALA A 216 -18.99 -19.88 -10.77
C ALA A 216 -19.71 -19.06 -9.69
N TYR A 217 -19.44 -17.76 -9.67
CA TYR A 217 -20.04 -16.83 -8.74
C TYR A 217 -20.47 -15.56 -9.48
N ASN A 218 -21.70 -15.14 -9.22
CA ASN A 218 -22.24 -13.88 -9.71
C ASN A 218 -22.92 -13.16 -8.54
N GLY A 219 -22.39 -12.00 -8.14
CA GLY A 219 -22.90 -11.26 -6.99
C GLY A 219 -21.93 -10.19 -6.52
N GLN A 220 -22.18 -9.64 -5.35
CA GLN A 220 -21.28 -8.67 -4.70
C GLN A 220 -20.17 -9.41 -3.97
N ARG A 221 -18.92 -8.91 -4.11
CA ARG A 221 -17.76 -9.51 -3.47
C ARG A 221 -16.79 -8.44 -2.96
N PRO A 222 -16.21 -8.64 -1.77
CA PRO A 222 -15.22 -7.70 -1.25
C PRO A 222 -13.89 -7.79 -1.99
N TYR A 223 -13.22 -6.64 -2.09
CA TYR A 223 -11.80 -6.51 -2.37
C TYR A 223 -11.20 -5.47 -1.42
N TYR A 224 -9.89 -5.32 -1.43
CA TYR A 224 -9.21 -4.48 -0.47
C TYR A 224 -8.27 -3.50 -1.15
N ILE A 225 -8.23 -2.28 -0.62
CA ILE A 225 -7.19 -1.29 -0.90
C ILE A 225 -6.35 -1.18 0.36
N ILE A 226 -5.06 -1.47 0.26
CA ILE A 226 -4.14 -1.45 1.39
C ILE A 226 -3.12 -0.36 1.13
N VAL A 227 -3.09 0.65 2.01
CA VAL A 227 -2.13 1.75 1.94
C VAL A 227 -1.07 1.54 3.00
N VAL A 228 0.19 1.55 2.60
CA VAL A 228 1.36 1.38 3.47
C VAL A 228 2.20 2.64 3.42
N GLY A 229 2.62 3.12 4.57
CA GLY A 229 3.50 4.29 4.68
C GLY A 229 4.02 4.47 6.10
N SER A 230 4.77 5.55 6.34
CA SER A 230 5.14 5.94 7.70
C SER A 230 3.93 6.47 8.47
N ASN A 231 3.98 6.45 9.81
CA ASN A 231 2.97 7.11 10.64
C ASN A 231 2.82 8.59 10.28
N ALA A 232 3.93 9.25 9.94
CA ALA A 232 3.95 10.65 9.54
C ALA A 232 3.18 10.87 8.23
N ASN A 233 3.40 10.05 7.21
CA ASN A 233 2.68 10.14 5.93
C ASN A 233 1.19 9.82 6.09
N MET A 234 0.83 8.83 6.91
CA MET A 234 -0.58 8.55 7.22
C MET A 234 -1.26 9.72 7.93
N ALA A 235 -0.56 10.36 8.87
CA ALA A 235 -1.07 11.57 9.53
C ALA A 235 -1.22 12.75 8.55
N ARG A 236 -0.30 12.91 7.60
CA ARG A 236 -0.42 13.93 6.53
C ARG A 236 -1.63 13.68 5.65
N LEU A 237 -1.88 12.44 5.22
CA LEU A 237 -3.06 12.09 4.43
C LEU A 237 -4.38 12.51 5.11
N THR A 238 -4.45 12.42 6.43
CA THR A 238 -5.68 12.70 7.18
C THR A 238 -5.82 14.15 7.63
N LYS A 239 -4.71 14.90 7.73
CA LYS A 239 -4.68 16.25 8.33
C LYS A 239 -4.29 17.36 7.36
N ASP A 240 -3.54 17.04 6.31
CA ASP A 240 -3.06 18.03 5.34
C ASP A 240 -4.11 18.27 4.26
N GLN A 241 -4.53 19.53 4.10
CA GLN A 241 -5.53 19.92 3.09
C GLN A 241 -5.09 19.63 1.66
N ASN A 242 -3.78 19.60 1.38
CA ASN A 242 -3.25 19.26 0.06
C ASN A 242 -3.54 17.81 -0.35
N TYR A 243 -3.77 16.92 0.63
CA TYR A 243 -4.10 15.52 0.39
C TYR A 243 -5.56 15.18 0.68
N SER A 244 -6.41 16.18 0.98
CA SER A 244 -7.80 15.96 1.38
C SER A 244 -8.61 15.12 0.39
N THR A 245 -8.40 15.31 -0.90
CA THR A 245 -9.09 14.54 -1.95
C THR A 245 -8.61 13.09 -1.98
N PHE A 246 -7.31 12.88 -1.86
CA PHE A 246 -6.72 11.54 -1.84
C PHE A 246 -7.10 10.77 -0.57
N ALA A 247 -7.10 11.45 0.57
CA ALA A 247 -7.44 10.83 1.86
C ALA A 247 -8.93 10.50 2.03
N GLN A 248 -9.82 11.00 1.17
CA GLN A 248 -11.25 10.70 1.24
C GLN A 248 -11.60 9.31 0.67
N PHE A 249 -10.93 8.27 1.17
CA PHE A 249 -11.18 6.87 0.77
C PHE A 249 -12.64 6.45 0.99
N ASN A 250 -13.30 6.99 2.00
CA ASN A 250 -14.72 6.73 2.29
C ASN A 250 -15.68 7.20 1.19
N ASN A 251 -15.22 8.07 0.29
CA ASN A 251 -15.98 8.53 -0.86
C ASN A 251 -15.74 7.70 -2.13
N LEU A 252 -14.93 6.65 -2.05
CA LEU A 252 -14.72 5.75 -3.19
C LEU A 252 -15.97 4.91 -3.45
N PRO A 253 -16.36 4.71 -4.73
CA PRO A 253 -17.46 3.81 -5.08
C PRO A 253 -17.23 2.40 -4.52
N GLY A 254 -18.19 1.88 -3.77
CA GLY A 254 -18.09 0.56 -3.15
C GLY A 254 -17.36 0.52 -1.81
N PHE A 255 -17.03 1.66 -1.23
CA PHE A 255 -16.47 1.70 0.14
C PHE A 255 -17.42 1.07 1.16
N GLU A 256 -16.87 0.23 2.05
CA GLU A 256 -17.63 -0.35 3.17
C GLU A 256 -17.07 0.08 4.52
N GLN A 257 -15.79 -0.12 4.73
CA GLN A 257 -15.13 0.24 6.00
C GLN A 257 -13.61 0.36 5.82
N MET A 258 -12.95 1.00 6.79
CA MET A 258 -11.49 1.07 6.83
C MET A 258 -10.99 0.93 8.27
N CYS A 259 -9.76 0.44 8.42
CA CYS A 259 -9.06 0.30 9.69
C CYS A 259 -7.60 0.72 9.51
N LEU A 260 -7.13 1.60 10.39
CA LEU A 260 -5.72 2.04 10.44
C LEU A 260 -4.99 1.26 11.53
N PHE A 261 -3.89 0.63 11.13
CA PHE A 261 -2.90 0.01 12.01
C PHE A 261 -1.68 0.92 12.05
N GLU A 262 -1.45 1.57 13.15
CA GLU A 262 -0.26 2.40 13.35
C GLU A 262 0.87 1.55 13.91
N ALA A 263 2.11 1.85 13.50
CA ALA A 263 3.26 1.28 14.17
C ALA A 263 3.26 1.77 15.61
N ALA A 264 3.19 0.85 16.56
CA ALA A 264 3.31 1.20 17.97
C ALA A 264 4.70 1.82 18.21
N PRO A 265 4.78 2.97 18.89
CA PRO A 265 6.06 3.45 19.36
C PRO A 265 6.65 2.38 20.28
N ILE A 266 7.85 1.90 19.96
CA ILE A 266 8.57 0.95 20.81
C ILE A 266 9.05 1.72 22.05
N TYR A 267 8.19 1.81 23.04
CA TYR A 267 8.63 2.20 24.38
C TYR A 267 9.22 0.95 25.05
N HIS A 268 10.51 0.88 25.15
CA HIS A 268 11.22 -0.08 25.98
C HIS A 268 11.70 0.60 27.26
#